data_1945be3cc42c53f08b2c31a5821960c8
#
_entry.id   1945be3cc42c53f08b2c31a5821960c8
#
_cell.length_a   1.000
_cell.length_b   1.000
_cell.length_c   1.000
_cell.angle_alpha   90.00
_cell.angle_beta   90.00
_cell.angle_gamma   90.00
#
_symmetry.space_group_name_H-M   'P 1'
#
loop_
_entity.id
_entity.type
_entity.pdbx_description
1 polymer ?
#
loop_
_entity_poly.entity_id
_entity_poly.type
_entity_poly.pdbx_seq_one_letter_code
_entity_poly.pdbx_strand_id
1 'polypeptide(L)'
;MKLAQIFKDFEEKLIAKGEEAESLSFVYRSLKNLSFTDFVFALQQEVTEEEKQFVEEIYKKLAAHIPAQYIIGHAEFFGTELKVDERVLIPRPETEELVDLILTENPEKNLKVLDIGTGSGAIALALAKNRPTWTITATDISQDALDLAEENAKENSADLIFIKSDCFSEISSKYDIIVSNPPYISRSDESEVGLNVLHSEPQLALFADEDGLAIYRKIAEEAKDYLTDGGKIYLEIGYKQGFSVPTLFKENLPDKRVRTLKDQFGQDRMVVIDDR
;
A
#
# COMPACT_ATOMS: atom_id res chain seq x y z
N MET A 1 -2.28 -8.07 -39.46
CA MET A 1 -2.22 -8.97 -38.28
C MET A 1 -3.17 -8.42 -37.22
N LYS A 2 -3.99 -9.26 -36.58
CA LYS A 2 -4.94 -8.82 -35.55
C LYS A 2 -4.22 -8.50 -34.23
N LEU A 3 -4.77 -7.58 -33.45
CA LEU A 3 -4.26 -7.22 -32.12
C LEU A 3 -4.19 -8.43 -31.20
N ALA A 4 -5.18 -9.33 -31.25
CA ALA A 4 -5.18 -10.56 -30.46
C ALA A 4 -3.94 -11.46 -30.68
N GLN A 5 -3.36 -11.46 -31.89
CA GLN A 5 -2.16 -12.25 -32.17
C GLN A 5 -0.93 -11.66 -31.51
N ILE A 6 -0.83 -10.32 -31.50
CA ILE A 6 0.28 -9.61 -30.84
C ILE A 6 0.22 -9.80 -29.32
N PHE A 7 -0.98 -9.69 -28.71
CA PHE A 7 -1.16 -9.96 -27.31
C PHE A 7 -0.72 -11.35 -26.93
N LYS A 8 -1.23 -12.35 -27.63
CA LYS A 8 -0.86 -13.76 -27.38
C LYS A 8 0.65 -13.97 -27.42
N ASP A 9 1.34 -13.44 -28.42
CA ASP A 9 2.79 -13.59 -28.57
C ASP A 9 3.59 -12.94 -27.43
N PHE A 10 3.13 -11.78 -26.93
CA PHE A 10 3.79 -11.09 -25.82
C PHE A 10 3.40 -11.66 -24.46
N GLU A 11 2.16 -12.09 -24.26
CA GLU A 11 1.71 -12.77 -23.06
C GLU A 11 2.50 -14.08 -22.83
N GLU A 12 2.69 -14.90 -23.88
CA GLU A 12 3.53 -16.11 -23.80
C GLU A 12 4.99 -15.77 -23.40
N LYS A 13 5.52 -14.64 -23.90
CA LYS A 13 6.87 -14.20 -23.54
C LYS A 13 6.96 -13.64 -22.12
N LEU A 14 5.91 -12.99 -21.61
CA LEU A 14 5.83 -12.52 -20.21
C LEU A 14 5.82 -13.71 -19.25
N ILE A 15 4.98 -14.71 -19.50
CA ILE A 15 4.93 -15.95 -18.71
C ILE A 15 6.31 -16.62 -18.67
N ALA A 16 7.02 -16.67 -19.80
CA ALA A 16 8.36 -17.25 -19.86
C ALA A 16 9.42 -16.49 -19.04
N LYS A 17 9.12 -15.22 -18.66
CA LYS A 17 9.96 -14.38 -17.79
C LYS A 17 9.49 -14.35 -16.33
N GLY A 18 8.43 -15.10 -16.00
CA GLY A 18 7.84 -15.13 -14.64
C GLY A 18 6.89 -13.98 -14.35
N GLU A 19 6.41 -13.26 -15.39
CA GLU A 19 5.44 -12.18 -15.27
C GLU A 19 4.02 -12.68 -15.57
N GLU A 20 3.02 -11.96 -15.03
CA GLU A 20 1.61 -12.24 -15.26
C GLU A 20 1.19 -11.78 -16.66
N ALA A 21 0.59 -12.69 -17.44
CA ALA A 21 0.14 -12.40 -18.80
C ALA A 21 -0.89 -11.26 -18.84
N GLU A 22 -1.81 -11.26 -17.88
CA GLU A 22 -2.91 -10.31 -17.76
C GLU A 22 -2.44 -8.87 -17.58
N SER A 23 -1.24 -8.66 -17.06
CA SER A 23 -0.64 -7.32 -16.88
C SER A 23 -0.54 -6.55 -18.20
N LEU A 24 -0.30 -7.23 -19.32
CA LEU A 24 -0.24 -6.58 -20.64
C LEU A 24 -1.58 -5.95 -21.03
N SER A 25 -2.65 -6.72 -20.91
CA SER A 25 -4.00 -6.26 -21.22
C SER A 25 -4.49 -5.20 -20.24
N PHE A 26 -4.14 -5.32 -18.98
CA PHE A 26 -4.45 -4.35 -17.94
C PHE A 26 -3.81 -2.99 -18.25
N VAL A 27 -2.50 -2.94 -18.50
CA VAL A 27 -1.78 -1.70 -18.82
C VAL A 27 -2.30 -1.08 -20.12
N TYR A 28 -2.47 -1.89 -21.17
CA TYR A 28 -2.95 -1.40 -22.45
C TYR A 28 -4.33 -0.75 -22.32
N ARG A 29 -5.27 -1.40 -21.62
CA ARG A 29 -6.61 -0.88 -21.40
C ARG A 29 -6.62 0.42 -20.61
N SER A 30 -5.84 0.47 -19.55
CA SER A 30 -5.73 1.65 -18.70
C SER A 30 -5.17 2.84 -19.46
N LEU A 31 -4.06 2.68 -20.18
CA LEU A 31 -3.45 3.77 -20.96
C LEU A 31 -4.30 4.25 -22.13
N LYS A 32 -5.12 3.37 -22.70
CA LYS A 32 -6.07 3.71 -23.79
C LYS A 32 -7.46 4.11 -23.26
N ASN A 33 -7.69 4.07 -21.95
CA ASN A 33 -8.98 4.31 -21.31
C ASN A 33 -10.11 3.46 -21.93
N LEU A 34 -9.87 2.15 -22.13
CA LEU A 34 -10.81 1.22 -22.73
C LEU A 34 -11.56 0.42 -21.68
N SER A 35 -12.89 0.34 -21.84
CA SER A 35 -13.66 -0.67 -21.12
C SER A 35 -13.24 -2.08 -21.56
N PHE A 36 -13.59 -3.09 -20.73
CA PHE A 36 -13.35 -4.49 -21.11
C PHE A 36 -14.00 -4.85 -22.46
N THR A 37 -15.21 -4.35 -22.68
CA THR A 37 -15.96 -4.58 -23.93
C THR A 37 -15.24 -3.97 -25.13
N ASP A 38 -14.79 -2.72 -25.01
CA ASP A 38 -14.06 -2.04 -26.08
C ASP A 38 -12.75 -2.75 -26.40
N PHE A 39 -12.05 -3.24 -25.38
CA PHE A 39 -10.84 -4.03 -25.56
C PHE A 39 -11.11 -5.33 -26.34
N VAL A 40 -12.18 -6.06 -26.00
CA VAL A 40 -12.56 -7.29 -26.72
C VAL A 40 -12.85 -7.00 -28.20
N PHE A 41 -13.49 -5.87 -28.51
CA PHE A 41 -13.64 -5.42 -29.91
C PHE A 41 -12.30 -5.04 -30.55
N ALA A 42 -11.43 -4.33 -29.84
CA ALA A 42 -10.13 -3.94 -30.34
C ALA A 42 -9.26 -5.17 -30.71
N LEU A 43 -9.32 -6.25 -29.94
CA LEU A 43 -8.59 -7.48 -30.20
C LEU A 43 -8.90 -8.08 -31.60
N GLN A 44 -10.08 -7.80 -32.18
CA GLN A 44 -10.47 -8.31 -33.49
C GLN A 44 -10.02 -7.42 -34.66
N GLN A 45 -9.53 -6.22 -34.36
CA GLN A 45 -9.09 -5.27 -35.38
C GLN A 45 -7.69 -5.60 -35.91
N GLU A 46 -7.45 -5.18 -37.14
CA GLU A 46 -6.10 -5.14 -37.69
C GLU A 46 -5.33 -3.95 -37.09
N VAL A 47 -4.09 -4.20 -36.68
CA VAL A 47 -3.25 -3.20 -36.02
C VAL A 47 -2.45 -2.39 -37.03
N THR A 48 -2.26 -1.12 -36.73
CA THR A 48 -1.24 -0.27 -37.38
C THR A 48 0.14 -0.60 -36.80
N GLU A 49 1.19 -0.15 -37.48
CA GLU A 49 2.56 -0.30 -36.96
C GLU A 49 2.76 0.50 -35.65
N GLU A 50 2.13 1.66 -35.53
CA GLU A 50 2.13 2.47 -34.29
C GLU A 50 1.49 1.73 -33.12
N GLU A 51 0.37 1.07 -33.35
CA GLU A 51 -0.31 0.26 -32.33
C GLU A 51 0.54 -0.91 -31.86
N LYS A 52 1.19 -1.59 -32.81
CA LYS A 52 2.11 -2.69 -32.49
C LYS A 52 3.30 -2.21 -31.68
N GLN A 53 3.90 -1.06 -32.03
CA GLN A 53 4.99 -0.46 -31.26
C GLN A 53 4.54 -0.09 -29.84
N PHE A 54 3.34 0.46 -29.69
CA PHE A 54 2.78 0.80 -28.37
C PHE A 54 2.66 -0.45 -27.47
N VAL A 55 2.10 -1.55 -27.98
CA VAL A 55 2.02 -2.80 -27.22
C VAL A 55 3.41 -3.35 -26.91
N GLU A 56 4.35 -3.26 -27.86
CA GLU A 56 5.74 -3.68 -27.65
C GLU A 56 6.47 -2.86 -26.57
N GLU A 57 6.20 -1.57 -26.47
CA GLU A 57 6.74 -0.71 -25.40
C GLU A 57 6.21 -1.12 -24.02
N ILE A 58 4.91 -1.40 -23.91
CA ILE A 58 4.32 -1.93 -22.66
C ILE A 58 4.99 -3.27 -22.31
N TYR A 59 5.06 -4.19 -23.27
CA TYR A 59 5.74 -5.48 -23.07
C TYR A 59 7.17 -5.31 -22.56
N LYS A 60 7.97 -4.40 -23.17
CA LYS A 60 9.36 -4.18 -22.74
C LYS A 60 9.47 -3.75 -21.29
N LYS A 61 8.58 -2.88 -20.85
CA LYS A 61 8.54 -2.42 -19.45
C LYS A 61 8.16 -3.54 -18.49
N LEU A 62 7.09 -4.28 -18.79
CA LEU A 62 6.68 -5.45 -17.99
C LEU A 62 7.77 -6.53 -17.96
N ALA A 63 8.38 -6.83 -19.12
CA ALA A 63 9.48 -7.79 -19.25
C ALA A 63 10.79 -7.36 -18.56
N ALA A 64 10.89 -6.09 -18.15
CA ALA A 64 11.93 -5.54 -17.29
C ALA A 64 11.50 -5.49 -15.81
N HIS A 65 10.44 -6.21 -15.43
CA HIS A 65 9.89 -6.30 -14.07
C HIS A 65 9.36 -4.97 -13.51
N ILE A 66 8.94 -4.02 -14.38
CA ILE A 66 8.28 -2.80 -13.91
C ILE A 66 6.81 -3.13 -13.64
N PRO A 67 6.28 -2.88 -12.42
CA PRO A 67 4.89 -3.13 -12.08
C PRO A 67 3.90 -2.40 -13.01
N ALA A 68 2.79 -3.05 -13.31
CA ALA A 68 1.75 -2.49 -14.19
C ALA A 68 1.28 -1.09 -13.71
N GLN A 69 1.09 -0.92 -12.40
CA GLN A 69 0.66 0.34 -11.80
C GLN A 69 1.68 1.48 -12.01
N TYR A 70 2.98 1.19 -11.95
CA TYR A 70 4.00 2.20 -12.26
C TYR A 70 4.04 2.56 -13.73
N ILE A 71 3.75 1.62 -14.63
CA ILE A 71 3.65 1.91 -16.07
C ILE A 71 2.44 2.80 -16.35
N ILE A 72 1.33 2.55 -15.65
CA ILE A 72 0.08 3.32 -15.75
C ILE A 72 0.23 4.68 -15.04
N GLY A 73 1.00 4.75 -13.96
CA GLY A 73 1.23 5.93 -13.13
C GLY A 73 0.21 6.11 -12.00
N HIS A 74 -0.75 5.19 -11.86
CA HIS A 74 -1.73 5.22 -10.76
C HIS A 74 -2.19 3.82 -10.34
N ALA A 75 -2.74 3.76 -9.13
CA ALA A 75 -3.41 2.60 -8.54
C ALA A 75 -4.73 3.02 -7.89
N GLU A 76 -5.71 2.12 -7.89
CA GLU A 76 -6.94 2.33 -7.15
C GLU A 76 -6.77 1.78 -5.73
N PHE A 77 -7.22 2.55 -4.72
CA PHE A 77 -7.25 2.13 -3.33
C PHE A 77 -8.46 2.72 -2.62
N PHE A 78 -9.28 1.87 -2.04
CA PHE A 78 -10.50 2.23 -1.30
C PHE A 78 -11.42 3.21 -2.07
N GLY A 79 -11.62 2.94 -3.36
CA GLY A 79 -12.41 3.79 -4.27
C GLY A 79 -11.78 5.15 -4.58
N THR A 80 -10.47 5.27 -4.42
CA THR A 80 -9.71 6.48 -4.70
C THR A 80 -8.56 6.16 -5.64
N GLU A 81 -8.40 6.94 -6.70
CA GLU A 81 -7.25 6.85 -7.59
C GLU A 81 -6.07 7.61 -6.97
N LEU A 82 -4.93 6.94 -6.86
CA LEU A 82 -3.69 7.45 -6.29
C LEU A 82 -2.57 7.38 -7.33
N LYS A 83 -1.79 8.44 -7.48
CA LYS A 83 -0.52 8.36 -8.19
C LYS A 83 0.42 7.41 -7.49
N VAL A 84 1.12 6.61 -8.26
CA VAL A 84 2.17 5.71 -7.78
C VAL A 84 3.35 5.69 -8.75
N ASP A 85 4.54 5.67 -8.22
CA ASP A 85 5.81 5.45 -8.93
C ASP A 85 6.83 4.83 -7.97
N GLU A 86 8.08 4.71 -8.40
CA GLU A 86 9.15 4.07 -7.65
C GLU A 86 9.48 4.69 -6.28
N ARG A 87 8.86 5.82 -5.93
CA ARG A 87 9.01 6.46 -4.60
C ARG A 87 8.25 5.75 -3.49
N VAL A 88 7.21 4.97 -3.82
CA VAL A 88 6.29 4.41 -2.82
C VAL A 88 5.90 2.97 -3.12
N LEU A 89 5.53 2.22 -2.08
CA LEU A 89 4.87 0.94 -2.22
C LEU A 89 3.53 1.11 -2.95
N ILE A 90 3.23 0.24 -3.91
CA ILE A 90 1.90 0.18 -4.52
C ILE A 90 0.89 -0.26 -3.45
N PRO A 91 -0.18 0.50 -3.20
CA PRO A 91 -1.20 0.12 -2.23
C PRO A 91 -1.77 -1.28 -2.49
N ARG A 92 -1.91 -2.07 -1.44
CA ARG A 92 -2.37 -3.47 -1.51
C ARG A 92 -3.84 -3.59 -1.11
N PRO A 93 -4.61 -4.49 -1.74
CA PRO A 93 -6.02 -4.72 -1.39
C PRO A 93 -6.21 -5.13 0.08
N GLU A 94 -5.27 -5.89 0.67
CA GLU A 94 -5.31 -6.30 2.07
C GLU A 94 -5.28 -5.10 3.02
N THR A 95 -4.61 -4.02 2.64
CA THR A 95 -4.56 -2.76 3.42
C THR A 95 -5.92 -2.05 3.45
N GLU A 96 -6.80 -2.29 2.46
CA GLU A 96 -8.17 -1.76 2.48
C GLU A 96 -8.98 -2.36 3.64
N GLU A 97 -8.73 -3.62 4.01
CA GLU A 97 -9.37 -4.26 5.16
C GLU A 97 -8.98 -3.58 6.49
N LEU A 98 -7.73 -3.11 6.60
CA LEU A 98 -7.29 -2.33 7.77
C LEU A 98 -8.04 -0.99 7.84
N VAL A 99 -8.22 -0.31 6.73
CA VAL A 99 -9.00 0.94 6.66
C VAL A 99 -10.46 0.70 7.04
N ASP A 100 -11.10 -0.33 6.48
CA ASP A 100 -12.49 -0.68 6.79
C ASP A 100 -12.69 -1.01 8.27
N LEU A 101 -11.75 -1.76 8.86
CA LEU A 101 -11.74 -2.06 10.29
C LEU A 101 -11.67 -0.78 11.14
N ILE A 102 -10.77 0.14 10.82
CA ILE A 102 -10.64 1.42 11.53
C ILE A 102 -11.94 2.22 11.45
N LEU A 103 -12.52 2.33 10.26
CA LEU A 103 -13.77 3.08 10.05
C LEU A 103 -14.95 2.46 10.79
N THR A 104 -15.01 1.13 10.87
CA THR A 104 -16.09 0.38 11.53
C THR A 104 -15.98 0.46 13.03
N GLU A 105 -14.77 0.35 13.59
CA GLU A 105 -14.55 0.34 15.05
C GLU A 105 -14.50 1.75 15.68
N ASN A 106 -14.47 2.81 14.85
CA ASN A 106 -14.37 4.20 15.32
C ASN A 106 -15.42 5.08 14.63
N PRO A 107 -16.69 5.03 15.10
CA PRO A 107 -17.76 5.87 14.58
C PRO A 107 -17.72 7.32 15.08
N GLU A 108 -16.84 7.64 16.03
CA GLU A 108 -16.73 8.92 16.70
C GLU A 108 -16.30 10.02 15.73
N LYS A 109 -16.63 11.27 16.08
CA LYS A 109 -16.25 12.46 15.32
C LYS A 109 -15.01 13.11 15.94
N ASN A 110 -14.27 13.81 15.09
CA ASN A 110 -13.14 14.66 15.50
C ASN A 110 -11.96 13.90 16.13
N LEU A 111 -11.68 12.69 15.67
CA LEU A 111 -10.50 11.95 16.11
C LEU A 111 -9.22 12.51 15.47
N LYS A 112 -8.13 12.41 16.22
CA LYS A 112 -6.78 12.66 15.72
C LYS A 112 -6.14 11.32 15.35
N VAL A 113 -5.70 11.20 14.12
CA VAL A 113 -5.09 9.99 13.57
C VAL A 113 -3.64 10.26 13.16
N LEU A 114 -2.75 9.36 13.50
CA LEU A 114 -1.37 9.32 13.00
C LEU A 114 -1.18 8.11 12.11
N ASP A 115 -0.82 8.34 10.85
CA ASP A 115 -0.43 7.32 9.88
C ASP A 115 1.10 7.31 9.77
N ILE A 116 1.75 6.23 10.25
CA ILE A 116 3.20 6.07 10.26
C ILE A 116 3.64 5.24 9.05
N GLY A 117 4.54 5.80 8.22
CA GLY A 117 4.97 5.18 6.98
C GLY A 117 3.87 5.28 5.92
N THR A 118 3.38 6.49 5.68
CA THR A 118 2.19 6.74 4.84
C THR A 118 2.37 6.35 3.36
N GLY A 119 3.61 6.28 2.86
CA GLY A 119 3.92 5.94 1.48
C GLY A 119 3.21 6.87 0.49
N SER A 120 2.31 6.32 -0.33
CA SER A 120 1.48 7.09 -1.27
C SER A 120 0.39 7.93 -0.61
N GLY A 121 0.23 7.86 0.71
CA GLY A 121 -0.88 8.47 1.44
C GLY A 121 -2.16 7.64 1.45
N ALA A 122 -2.11 6.38 1.02
CA ALA A 122 -3.30 5.55 0.78
C ALA A 122 -4.22 5.44 2.00
N ILE A 123 -3.69 5.05 3.16
CA ILE A 123 -4.47 4.93 4.41
C ILE A 123 -4.99 6.29 4.85
N ALA A 124 -4.10 7.29 4.95
CA ALA A 124 -4.46 8.63 5.40
C ALA A 124 -5.56 9.25 4.55
N LEU A 125 -5.46 9.14 3.22
CA LEU A 125 -6.45 9.64 2.26
C LEU A 125 -7.78 8.93 2.36
N ALA A 126 -7.77 7.60 2.43
CA ALA A 126 -8.98 6.81 2.60
C ALA A 126 -9.73 7.19 3.89
N LEU A 127 -9.01 7.36 5.00
CA LEU A 127 -9.59 7.80 6.27
C LEU A 127 -10.15 9.23 6.17
N ALA A 128 -9.41 10.18 5.59
CA ALA A 128 -9.85 11.57 5.45
C ALA A 128 -11.12 11.71 4.62
N LYS A 129 -11.21 10.99 3.50
CA LYS A 129 -12.39 11.01 2.62
C LYS A 129 -13.64 10.44 3.30
N ASN A 130 -13.48 9.39 4.12
CA ASN A 130 -14.58 8.73 4.81
C ASN A 130 -14.94 9.37 6.17
N ARG A 131 -14.04 10.16 6.74
CA ARG A 131 -14.20 10.85 8.02
C ARG A 131 -13.70 12.31 7.91
N PRO A 132 -14.43 13.20 7.24
CA PRO A 132 -13.97 14.58 6.97
C PRO A 132 -13.78 15.44 8.25
N THR A 133 -14.23 14.96 9.39
CA THR A 133 -14.05 15.66 10.68
C THR A 133 -12.84 15.18 11.47
N TRP A 134 -12.15 14.15 11.00
CA TRP A 134 -10.92 13.69 11.62
C TRP A 134 -9.74 14.58 11.21
N THR A 135 -8.80 14.74 12.12
CA THR A 135 -7.51 15.39 11.82
C THR A 135 -6.47 14.31 11.61
N ILE A 136 -5.95 14.20 10.41
CA ILE A 136 -5.04 13.13 10.06
C ILE A 136 -3.65 13.71 9.80
N THR A 137 -2.67 13.16 10.52
CA THR A 137 -1.24 13.42 10.32
C THR A 137 -0.64 12.19 9.63
N ALA A 138 -0.07 12.40 8.47
CA ALA A 138 0.62 11.39 7.67
C ALA A 138 2.13 11.59 7.80
N THR A 139 2.86 10.55 8.16
CA THR A 139 4.32 10.63 8.35
C THR A 139 5.04 9.59 7.50
N ASP A 140 6.22 9.96 7.04
CA ASP A 140 7.15 9.04 6.39
C ASP A 140 8.59 9.49 6.65
N ILE A 141 9.52 8.55 6.61
CA ILE A 141 10.95 8.84 6.69
C ILE A 141 11.49 9.35 5.34
N SER A 142 10.84 8.96 4.24
CA SER A 142 11.16 9.37 2.87
C SER A 142 10.46 10.69 2.52
N GLN A 143 11.25 11.71 2.17
CA GLN A 143 10.68 12.95 1.64
C GLN A 143 10.00 12.74 0.29
N ASP A 144 10.56 11.89 -0.57
CA ASP A 144 10.01 11.61 -1.89
C ASP A 144 8.62 10.94 -1.79
N ALA A 145 8.42 10.07 -0.77
CA ALA A 145 7.12 9.49 -0.49
C ALA A 145 6.12 10.56 -0.02
N LEU A 146 6.52 11.45 0.88
CA LEU A 146 5.67 12.55 1.34
C LEU A 146 5.28 13.49 0.21
N ASP A 147 6.22 13.82 -0.67
CA ASP A 147 5.96 14.68 -1.83
C ASP A 147 4.87 14.05 -2.73
N LEU A 148 4.93 12.73 -2.97
CA LEU A 148 3.89 12.02 -3.70
C LEU A 148 2.56 11.95 -2.95
N ALA A 149 2.60 11.72 -1.63
CA ALA A 149 1.38 11.71 -0.80
C ALA A 149 0.69 13.10 -0.78
N GLU A 150 1.47 14.19 -0.76
CA GLU A 150 0.93 15.56 -0.88
C GLU A 150 0.29 15.80 -2.26
N GLU A 151 0.90 15.33 -3.35
CA GLU A 151 0.30 15.36 -4.68
C GLU A 151 -1.04 14.63 -4.69
N ASN A 152 -1.10 13.42 -4.13
CA ASN A 152 -2.31 12.62 -4.02
C ASN A 152 -3.39 13.30 -3.18
N ALA A 153 -3.02 13.90 -2.05
CA ALA A 153 -3.96 14.63 -1.20
C ALA A 153 -4.58 15.83 -1.94
N LYS A 154 -3.75 16.58 -2.65
CA LYS A 154 -4.19 17.74 -3.44
C LYS A 154 -5.16 17.32 -4.56
N GLU A 155 -4.84 16.27 -5.32
CA GLU A 155 -5.70 15.79 -6.40
C GLU A 155 -7.03 15.26 -5.90
N ASN A 156 -7.03 14.65 -4.72
CA ASN A 156 -8.22 14.13 -4.07
C ASN A 156 -8.93 15.12 -3.15
N SER A 157 -8.48 16.39 -3.09
CA SER A 157 -9.06 17.46 -2.26
C SER A 157 -9.17 17.06 -0.78
N ALA A 158 -8.19 16.32 -0.27
CA ALA A 158 -8.12 15.90 1.12
C ALA A 158 -7.19 16.83 1.90
N ASP A 159 -7.61 17.19 3.13
CA ASP A 159 -6.81 18.03 4.05
C ASP A 159 -6.05 17.11 5.03
N LEU A 160 -4.75 17.00 4.83
CA LEU A 160 -3.84 16.16 5.63
C LEU A 160 -2.66 16.99 6.12
N ILE A 161 -2.12 16.62 7.27
CA ILE A 161 -0.89 17.20 7.82
C ILE A 161 0.26 16.21 7.48
N PHE A 162 1.29 16.70 6.79
CA PHE A 162 2.45 15.89 6.44
C PHE A 162 3.65 16.27 7.29
N ILE A 163 4.33 15.26 7.86
CA ILE A 163 5.53 15.45 8.69
C ILE A 163 6.56 14.39 8.30
N LYS A 164 7.77 14.84 7.92
CA LYS A 164 8.88 13.92 7.75
C LYS A 164 9.35 13.44 9.12
N SER A 165 9.22 12.16 9.40
CA SER A 165 9.54 11.59 10.71
C SER A 165 9.96 10.13 10.60
N ASP A 166 10.96 9.74 11.37
CA ASP A 166 11.25 8.34 11.63
C ASP A 166 10.39 7.90 12.83
N CYS A 167 9.26 7.26 12.53
CA CYS A 167 8.20 6.98 13.49
C CYS A 167 7.76 8.24 14.24
N PHE A 168 8.11 8.38 15.52
CA PHE A 168 7.66 9.46 16.38
C PHE A 168 8.66 10.62 16.54
N SER A 169 9.84 10.57 15.89
CA SER A 169 10.95 11.49 16.17
C SER A 169 10.58 12.98 16.08
N GLU A 170 9.68 13.36 15.17
CA GLU A 170 9.21 14.73 14.94
C GLU A 170 7.78 14.95 15.43
N ILE A 171 7.22 13.98 16.16
CA ILE A 171 5.84 14.04 16.66
C ILE A 171 5.82 14.63 18.06
N SER A 172 4.93 15.61 18.26
CA SER A 172 4.77 16.29 19.56
C SER A 172 3.36 16.20 20.14
N SER A 173 2.40 15.68 19.37
CA SER A 173 0.99 15.59 19.76
C SER A 173 0.61 14.17 20.16
N LYS A 174 -0.52 14.03 20.86
CA LYS A 174 -1.15 12.74 21.11
C LYS A 174 -2.29 12.49 20.14
N TYR A 175 -2.54 11.20 19.85
CA TYR A 175 -3.49 10.73 18.86
C TYR A 175 -4.46 9.71 19.44
N ASP A 176 -5.68 9.72 18.93
CA ASP A 176 -6.73 8.77 19.29
C ASP A 176 -6.54 7.44 18.54
N ILE A 177 -5.93 7.53 17.36
CA ILE A 177 -5.59 6.36 16.54
C ILE A 177 -4.17 6.54 16.01
N ILE A 178 -3.37 5.49 16.16
CA ILE A 178 -2.11 5.31 15.43
C ILE A 178 -2.33 4.15 14.46
N VAL A 179 -2.04 4.37 13.18
CA VAL A 179 -2.11 3.32 12.16
C VAL A 179 -0.78 3.22 11.43
N SER A 180 -0.41 2.01 11.03
CA SER A 180 0.78 1.79 10.20
C SER A 180 0.66 0.49 9.40
N ASN A 181 1.09 0.55 8.14
CA ASN A 181 1.52 -0.60 7.35
C ASN A 181 3.03 -0.46 7.12
N PRO A 182 3.86 -0.80 8.12
CA PRO A 182 5.30 -0.59 8.02
C PRO A 182 5.97 -1.69 7.21
N PRO A 183 7.21 -1.50 6.74
CA PRO A 183 7.99 -2.59 6.16
C PRO A 183 8.11 -3.73 7.17
N TYR A 184 7.83 -4.95 6.73
CA TYR A 184 7.77 -6.13 7.61
C TYR A 184 8.50 -7.37 7.06
N ILE A 185 9.09 -7.28 5.87
CA ILE A 185 9.75 -8.42 5.25
C ILE A 185 11.16 -8.56 5.85
N SER A 186 11.48 -9.73 6.36
CA SER A 186 12.86 -10.08 6.74
C SER A 186 13.71 -10.22 5.49
N ARG A 187 14.98 -9.82 5.56
CA ARG A 187 15.96 -10.09 4.48
C ARG A 187 16.10 -11.59 4.18
N SER A 188 15.86 -12.47 5.15
CA SER A 188 15.87 -13.91 4.94
C SER A 188 14.71 -14.41 4.07
N ASP A 189 13.62 -13.66 3.98
CA ASP A 189 12.42 -14.00 3.20
C ASP A 189 12.40 -13.33 1.82
N GLU A 190 13.48 -12.67 1.39
CA GLU A 190 13.58 -11.99 0.10
C GLU A 190 13.19 -12.88 -1.09
N SER A 191 13.51 -14.17 -1.02
CA SER A 191 13.18 -15.14 -2.08
C SER A 191 11.67 -15.43 -2.22
N GLU A 192 10.85 -15.02 -1.27
CA GLU A 192 9.39 -15.17 -1.33
C GLU A 192 8.71 -13.95 -1.99
N VAL A 193 9.46 -12.87 -2.21
CA VAL A 193 8.95 -11.63 -2.81
C VAL A 193 8.98 -11.73 -4.33
N GLY A 194 7.91 -11.30 -4.98
CA GLY A 194 7.83 -11.30 -6.44
C GLY A 194 8.93 -10.44 -7.11
N LEU A 195 9.41 -10.87 -8.27
CA LEU A 195 10.50 -10.20 -8.97
C LEU A 195 10.21 -8.73 -9.30
N ASN A 196 8.99 -8.42 -9.70
CA ASN A 196 8.54 -7.06 -10.00
C ASN A 196 8.58 -6.16 -8.75
N VAL A 197 8.20 -6.68 -7.59
CA VAL A 197 8.28 -5.98 -6.30
C VAL A 197 9.74 -5.71 -5.93
N LEU A 198 10.58 -6.74 -5.92
CA LEU A 198 12.01 -6.63 -5.57
C LEU A 198 12.78 -5.65 -6.48
N HIS A 199 12.40 -5.61 -7.75
CA HIS A 199 13.13 -4.86 -8.77
C HIS A 199 12.75 -3.38 -8.79
N SER A 200 11.51 -3.07 -8.48
CA SER A 200 10.95 -1.75 -8.76
C SER A 200 10.41 -1.01 -7.55
N GLU A 201 9.92 -1.72 -6.52
CA GLU A 201 9.38 -1.05 -5.35
C GLU A 201 10.50 -0.69 -4.35
N PRO A 202 10.36 0.42 -3.60
CA PRO A 202 11.45 0.90 -2.74
C PRO A 202 11.75 -0.11 -1.63
N GLN A 203 13.00 -0.52 -1.52
CA GLN A 203 13.43 -1.50 -0.52
C GLN A 203 13.16 -1.04 0.92
N LEU A 204 13.15 0.28 1.16
CA LEU A 204 12.81 0.88 2.44
C LEU A 204 11.35 0.60 2.85
N ALA A 205 10.46 0.44 1.88
CA ALA A 205 9.05 0.12 2.13
C ALA A 205 8.77 -1.39 2.25
N LEU A 206 9.74 -2.25 1.92
CA LEU A 206 9.60 -3.70 1.93
C LEU A 206 10.27 -4.34 3.15
N PHE A 207 11.53 -4.00 3.38
CA PHE A 207 12.40 -4.73 4.31
C PHE A 207 12.61 -3.97 5.62
N ALA A 208 12.55 -4.72 6.72
CA ALA A 208 12.94 -4.22 8.03
C ALA A 208 13.92 -5.19 8.70
N ASP A 209 14.80 -4.62 9.52
CA ASP A 209 15.72 -5.36 10.36
C ASP A 209 14.99 -6.15 11.47
N GLU A 210 15.73 -6.91 12.28
CA GLU A 210 15.19 -7.70 13.38
C GLU A 210 14.08 -8.68 12.92
N ASP A 211 14.34 -9.43 11.85
CA ASP A 211 13.37 -10.34 11.24
C ASP A 211 12.03 -9.66 10.86
N GLY A 212 12.12 -8.40 10.38
CA GLY A 212 10.96 -7.62 9.98
C GLY A 212 10.24 -6.94 11.16
N LEU A 213 10.81 -6.91 12.36
CA LEU A 213 10.15 -6.39 13.57
C LEU A 213 10.63 -5.00 14.01
N ALA A 214 11.67 -4.45 13.39
CA ALA A 214 12.30 -3.21 13.86
C ALA A 214 11.33 -2.03 14.01
N ILE A 215 10.46 -1.81 13.04
CA ILE A 215 9.49 -0.70 13.09
C ILE A 215 8.39 -0.98 14.12
N TYR A 216 7.89 -2.23 14.20
CA TYR A 216 6.91 -2.61 15.22
C TYR A 216 7.46 -2.42 16.63
N ARG A 217 8.74 -2.76 16.87
CA ARG A 217 9.39 -2.55 18.16
C ARG A 217 9.42 -1.08 18.52
N LYS A 218 9.84 -0.23 17.60
CA LYS A 218 9.88 1.21 17.81
C LYS A 218 8.50 1.77 18.14
N ILE A 219 7.47 1.35 17.39
CA ILE A 219 6.08 1.74 17.67
C ILE A 219 5.65 1.23 19.06
N ALA A 220 5.92 -0.03 19.41
CA ALA A 220 5.51 -0.60 20.69
C ALA A 220 6.15 0.09 21.90
N GLU A 221 7.43 0.43 21.81
CA GLU A 221 8.19 1.09 22.89
C GLU A 221 7.76 2.54 23.10
N GLU A 222 7.45 3.29 22.04
CA GLU A 222 7.23 4.74 22.09
C GLU A 222 5.74 5.13 22.09
N ALA A 223 4.83 4.31 21.54
CA ALA A 223 3.42 4.70 21.30
C ALA A 223 2.67 5.18 22.54
N LYS A 224 3.02 4.71 23.74
CA LYS A 224 2.37 5.10 25.01
C LYS A 224 2.41 6.62 25.22
N ASP A 225 3.48 7.27 24.81
CA ASP A 225 3.67 8.71 25.02
C ASP A 225 2.85 9.54 24.01
N TYR A 226 2.44 8.92 22.89
CA TYR A 226 1.72 9.55 21.78
C TYR A 226 0.25 9.13 21.68
N LEU A 227 -0.25 8.24 22.55
CA LEU A 227 -1.66 7.89 22.63
C LEU A 227 -2.41 8.80 23.59
N THR A 228 -3.64 9.16 23.24
CA THR A 228 -4.62 9.71 24.19
C THR A 228 -5.12 8.62 25.13
N ASP A 229 -5.82 9.01 26.22
CA ASP A 229 -6.54 8.05 27.05
C ASP A 229 -7.61 7.35 26.18
N GLY A 230 -7.60 6.03 26.15
CA GLY A 230 -8.46 5.25 25.26
C GLY A 230 -7.98 5.13 23.80
N GLY A 231 -6.82 5.70 23.48
CA GLY A 231 -6.25 5.63 22.14
C GLY A 231 -5.92 4.20 21.70
N LYS A 232 -6.01 3.95 20.39
CA LYS A 232 -5.89 2.64 19.75
C LYS A 232 -4.74 2.62 18.74
N ILE A 233 -4.19 1.42 18.50
CA ILE A 233 -3.19 1.19 17.44
C ILE A 233 -3.71 0.13 16.50
N TYR A 234 -3.58 0.36 15.20
CA TYR A 234 -3.94 -0.54 14.13
C TYR A 234 -2.73 -0.78 13.24
N LEU A 235 -2.35 -2.03 13.07
CA LEU A 235 -1.15 -2.42 12.32
C LEU A 235 -1.49 -3.47 11.27
N GLU A 236 -0.96 -3.31 10.07
CA GLU A 236 -0.82 -4.42 9.14
C GLU A 236 0.43 -5.20 9.49
N ILE A 237 0.40 -6.53 9.33
CA ILE A 237 1.51 -7.44 9.61
C ILE A 237 1.70 -8.45 8.48
N GLY A 238 2.90 -8.97 8.34
CA GLY A 238 3.16 -10.16 7.55
C GLY A 238 2.48 -11.39 8.17
N TYR A 239 1.99 -12.31 7.33
CA TYR A 239 1.24 -13.48 7.78
C TYR A 239 2.01 -14.40 8.76
N LYS A 240 3.35 -14.34 8.76
CA LYS A 240 4.22 -15.07 9.70
C LYS A 240 4.34 -14.39 11.07
N GLN A 241 3.90 -13.13 11.20
CA GLN A 241 4.14 -12.29 12.38
C GLN A 241 2.97 -12.27 13.37
N GLY A 242 1.93 -13.08 13.16
CA GLY A 242 0.75 -13.16 14.02
C GLY A 242 1.00 -13.54 15.48
N PHE A 243 2.20 -14.03 15.83
CA PHE A 243 2.64 -14.28 17.20
C PHE A 243 3.63 -13.22 17.70
N SER A 244 4.63 -12.87 16.91
CA SER A 244 5.74 -12.00 17.34
C SER A 244 5.29 -10.55 17.58
N VAL A 245 4.53 -9.95 16.67
CA VAL A 245 4.04 -8.57 16.82
C VAL A 245 3.09 -8.45 18.02
N PRO A 246 2.06 -9.28 18.20
CA PRO A 246 1.21 -9.21 19.40
C PRO A 246 1.96 -9.39 20.71
N THR A 247 2.99 -10.25 20.74
CA THR A 247 3.83 -10.44 21.93
C THR A 247 4.57 -9.17 22.30
N LEU A 248 5.18 -8.52 21.30
CA LEU A 248 5.89 -7.28 21.47
C LEU A 248 5.01 -6.16 22.09
N PHE A 249 3.77 -6.03 21.60
CA PHE A 249 2.84 -5.04 22.14
C PHE A 249 2.28 -5.40 23.52
N LYS A 250 2.08 -6.68 23.85
CA LYS A 250 1.70 -7.11 25.21
C LYS A 250 2.76 -6.80 26.25
N GLU A 251 4.04 -6.90 25.87
CA GLU A 251 5.17 -6.60 26.76
C GLU A 251 5.29 -5.09 27.04
N ASN A 252 5.08 -4.23 26.01
CA ASN A 252 5.25 -2.80 26.12
C ASN A 252 3.99 -2.05 26.57
N LEU A 253 2.80 -2.59 26.30
CA LEU A 253 1.50 -2.01 26.64
C LEU A 253 0.64 -3.05 27.41
N PRO A 254 1.06 -3.50 28.61
CA PRO A 254 0.43 -4.62 29.32
C PRO A 254 -1.02 -4.34 29.74
N ASP A 255 -1.42 -3.06 29.87
CA ASP A 255 -2.76 -2.66 30.25
C ASP A 255 -3.75 -2.69 29.06
N LYS A 256 -3.24 -2.76 27.84
CA LYS A 256 -4.06 -2.81 26.62
C LYS A 256 -4.43 -4.26 26.26
N ARG A 257 -5.53 -4.41 25.54
CA ARG A 257 -5.88 -5.66 24.85
C ARG A 257 -5.18 -5.70 23.51
N VAL A 258 -4.62 -6.86 23.12
CA VAL A 258 -4.01 -7.08 21.81
C VAL A 258 -4.76 -8.18 21.08
N ARG A 259 -5.29 -7.87 19.90
CA ARG A 259 -6.05 -8.79 19.03
C ARG A 259 -5.32 -8.97 17.71
N THR A 260 -5.25 -10.21 17.23
CA THR A 260 -4.82 -10.53 15.87
C THR A 260 -6.06 -10.87 15.03
N LEU A 261 -6.18 -10.26 13.86
CA LEU A 261 -7.28 -10.49 12.92
C LEU A 261 -6.72 -11.04 11.61
N LYS A 262 -7.57 -11.82 10.93
CA LYS A 262 -7.26 -12.43 9.65
C LYS A 262 -7.85 -11.61 8.51
N ASP A 263 -7.16 -11.66 7.38
CA ASP A 263 -7.67 -11.15 6.11
C ASP A 263 -8.74 -12.10 5.50
N GLN A 264 -9.36 -11.68 4.39
CA GLN A 264 -10.34 -12.47 3.65
C GLN A 264 -9.80 -13.83 3.16
N PHE A 265 -8.49 -14.01 3.10
CA PHE A 265 -7.84 -15.26 2.73
C PHE A 265 -7.52 -16.15 3.95
N GLY A 266 -7.85 -15.71 5.16
CA GLY A 266 -7.64 -16.44 6.41
C GLY A 266 -6.21 -16.38 6.95
N GLN A 267 -5.37 -15.47 6.45
CA GLN A 267 -4.02 -15.22 6.95
C GLN A 267 -4.05 -14.16 8.06
N ASP A 268 -3.17 -14.29 9.04
CA ASP A 268 -2.97 -13.22 10.04
C ASP A 268 -2.46 -11.98 9.31
N ARG A 269 -3.22 -10.87 9.43
CA ARG A 269 -2.95 -9.66 8.65
C ARG A 269 -3.00 -8.38 9.47
N MET A 270 -3.79 -8.32 10.51
CA MET A 270 -3.96 -7.10 11.29
C MET A 270 -3.75 -7.37 12.78
N VAL A 271 -3.12 -6.42 13.46
CA VAL A 271 -3.01 -6.40 14.92
C VAL A 271 -3.63 -5.12 15.43
N VAL A 272 -4.55 -5.25 16.38
CA VAL A 272 -5.21 -4.13 17.03
C VAL A 272 -4.88 -4.10 18.51
N ILE A 273 -4.46 -2.95 18.98
CA ILE A 273 -4.17 -2.67 20.40
C ILE A 273 -5.16 -1.60 20.87
N ASP A 274 -6.03 -1.98 21.78
CA ASP A 274 -7.11 -1.13 22.31
C ASP A 274 -7.32 -1.34 23.82
N ASP A 275 -8.29 -0.65 24.40
CA ASP A 275 -8.65 -0.87 25.81
C ASP A 275 -9.45 -2.17 25.97
N ARG A 276 -9.38 -2.73 27.17
CA ARG A 276 -10.08 -3.96 27.54
C ARG A 276 -11.57 -3.73 27.77
#